data_944abbe3158e54c825e875a7831e032a
#
_entry.id   944abbe3158e54c825e875a7831e032a
#
_cell.length_a   1.000
_cell.length_b   1.000
_cell.length_c   1.000
_cell.angle_alpha   90.00
_cell.angle_beta   90.00
_cell.angle_gamma   90.00
#
_symmetry.space_group_name_H-M   'P 1'
#
loop_
_entity.id
_entity.type
_entity.pdbx_description
1 polymer ?
#
loop_
_entity_poly.entity_id
_entity_poly.type
_entity_poly.pdbx_seq_one_letter_code
_entity_poly.pdbx_strand_id
1 'polypeptide(L)'
;MRNQLMIVAVASGLALSGCTTDPNTGQQRLNKTALGTLAGATGGAVISKATGGEKTGRDAAIGAALGAGVGYYMERQAKQLEQQMAGTGVTVEQNPTTGNIDLVMPGNITFAFDDATLSSSFKPTLDKLAATMNQYNKTTVNIAGHTDSRGAASYNMGLSKDRAYSVANYLSARGVASNRINVVAYGESRPIATNDTDYGRQQNRRVELTINSPQSVN
;
A
#
# COMPACT_ATOMS: atom_id res chain seq x y z
N MET A 1 -43.08 61.30 2.53
CA MET A 1 -43.50 59.92 2.76
C MET A 1 -42.31 59.03 2.34
N ARG A 2 -41.59 58.57 3.33
CA ARG A 2 -40.29 57.87 3.15
C ARG A 2 -40.54 56.38 3.23
N ASN A 3 -40.34 55.66 2.12
CA ASN A 3 -40.29 54.21 2.12
C ASN A 3 -38.84 53.75 2.36
N GLN A 4 -38.60 53.22 3.52
CA GLN A 4 -37.35 52.54 3.85
C GLN A 4 -37.47 51.09 3.37
N LEU A 5 -36.66 50.73 2.37
CA LEU A 5 -36.42 49.34 2.02
C LEU A 5 -35.51 48.73 3.07
N MET A 6 -36.05 47.83 3.88
CA MET A 6 -35.25 46.95 4.72
C MET A 6 -34.62 45.84 3.83
N ILE A 7 -33.31 45.90 3.67
CA ILE A 7 -32.54 44.79 3.13
C ILE A 7 -32.33 43.78 4.29
N VAL A 8 -33.07 42.68 4.25
CA VAL A 8 -32.83 41.55 5.15
C VAL A 8 -31.62 40.80 4.61
N ALA A 9 -30.46 41.02 5.21
CA ALA A 9 -29.29 40.20 5.01
C ALA A 9 -29.52 38.86 5.71
N VAL A 10 -29.85 37.83 4.94
CA VAL A 10 -29.85 36.44 5.45
C VAL A 10 -28.38 36.03 5.56
N ALA A 11 -27.82 36.23 6.74
CA ALA A 11 -26.57 35.58 7.10
C ALA A 11 -26.84 34.07 7.30
N SER A 12 -26.57 33.30 6.27
CA SER A 12 -26.52 31.83 6.37
C SER A 12 -25.32 31.45 7.23
N GLY A 13 -25.53 31.40 8.54
CA GLY A 13 -24.60 30.83 9.51
C GLY A 13 -24.49 29.34 9.27
N LEU A 14 -23.46 28.93 8.57
CA LEU A 14 -22.99 27.54 8.59
C LEU A 14 -22.50 27.29 10.03
N ALA A 15 -23.38 26.75 10.86
CA ALA A 15 -23.03 26.26 12.17
C ALA A 15 -22.06 25.07 11.98
N LEU A 16 -20.76 25.31 12.13
CA LEU A 16 -19.73 24.29 12.31
C LEU A 16 -19.92 23.64 13.70
N SER A 17 -20.97 22.84 13.86
CA SER A 17 -21.29 22.10 15.09
C SER A 17 -20.47 20.82 15.23
N GLY A 18 -19.26 20.79 14.68
CA GLY A 18 -18.40 19.60 14.71
C GLY A 18 -17.10 19.76 15.52
N CYS A 19 -16.85 20.92 16.12
CA CYS A 19 -15.64 21.13 16.91
C CYS A 19 -15.98 21.14 18.40
N THR A 20 -15.33 20.28 19.18
CA THR A 20 -15.31 20.36 20.65
C THR A 20 -13.97 20.90 21.10
N THR A 21 -13.99 21.88 22.00
CA THR A 21 -12.77 22.44 22.60
C THR A 21 -12.43 21.63 23.84
N ASP A 22 -11.20 21.15 23.94
CA ASP A 22 -10.69 20.45 25.12
C ASP A 22 -10.55 21.49 26.26
N PRO A 23 -11.22 21.29 27.39
CA PRO A 23 -11.22 22.26 28.49
C PRO A 23 -9.86 22.42 29.18
N ASN A 24 -8.91 21.47 28.98
CA ASN A 24 -7.59 21.50 29.61
C ASN A 24 -6.49 22.11 28.71
N THR A 25 -6.63 22.04 27.40
CA THR A 25 -5.60 22.50 26.46
C THR A 25 -6.03 23.62 25.54
N GLY A 26 -7.32 23.99 25.52
CA GLY A 26 -7.87 25.01 24.63
C GLY A 26 -7.85 24.64 23.14
N GLN A 27 -7.45 23.41 22.79
CA GLN A 27 -7.36 22.97 21.40
C GLN A 27 -8.72 22.48 20.89
N GLN A 28 -9.09 22.90 19.69
CA GLN A 28 -10.30 22.42 19.01
C GLN A 28 -10.03 21.03 18.39
N ARG A 29 -10.84 20.05 18.77
CA ARG A 29 -10.82 18.70 18.18
C ARG A 29 -12.06 18.50 17.32
N LEU A 30 -11.86 17.99 16.09
CA LEU A 30 -12.96 17.60 15.21
C LEU A 30 -13.60 16.29 15.71
N ASN A 31 -14.91 16.30 15.84
CA ASN A 31 -15.66 15.09 16.20
C ASN A 31 -15.62 14.08 15.03
N LYS A 32 -15.44 12.78 15.35
CA LYS A 32 -15.39 11.69 14.34
C LYS A 32 -16.62 11.66 13.42
N THR A 33 -17.75 12.15 13.88
CA THR A 33 -18.99 12.25 13.10
C THR A 33 -18.94 13.37 12.05
N ALA A 34 -18.20 14.45 12.30
CA ALA A 34 -18.04 15.56 11.36
C ALA A 34 -17.05 15.22 10.22
N LEU A 35 -16.16 14.26 10.44
CA LEU A 35 -15.25 13.76 9.40
C LEU A 35 -16.00 13.06 8.24
N GLY A 36 -17.09 12.37 8.53
CA GLY A 36 -17.87 11.63 7.52
C GLY A 36 -18.62 12.51 6.52
N THR A 37 -18.94 13.75 6.89
CA THR A 37 -19.72 14.68 6.05
C THR A 37 -18.86 15.58 5.17
N LEU A 38 -17.59 15.80 5.53
CA LEU A 38 -16.63 16.61 4.74
C LEU A 38 -15.94 15.81 3.63
N ALA A 39 -15.97 14.49 3.69
CA ALA A 39 -15.32 13.61 2.71
C ALA A 39 -15.99 13.58 1.31
N GLY A 40 -17.16 14.21 1.16
CA GLY A 40 -17.94 14.15 -0.08
C GLY A 40 -17.74 15.29 -1.09
N ALA A 41 -17.10 16.41 -0.75
CA ALA A 41 -17.15 17.59 -1.60
C ALA A 41 -15.82 18.23 -2.01
N THR A 42 -14.75 18.17 -1.24
CA THR A 42 -13.47 18.80 -1.63
C THR A 42 -12.27 18.15 -0.93
N GLY A 43 -11.58 17.30 -1.62
CA GLY A 43 -10.16 17.00 -1.44
C GLY A 43 -9.61 16.77 -0.03
N GLY A 44 -9.17 15.57 0.24
CA GLY A 44 -8.53 15.06 1.46
C GLY A 44 -7.35 15.85 2.08
N ALA A 45 -7.04 17.05 1.61
CA ALA A 45 -5.91 17.85 2.09
C ALA A 45 -6.13 18.51 3.49
N VAL A 46 -7.37 18.56 3.99
CA VAL A 46 -7.68 19.28 5.24
C VAL A 46 -7.63 18.38 6.48
N ILE A 47 -7.67 17.06 6.30
CA ILE A 47 -7.83 16.10 7.41
C ILE A 47 -6.52 15.84 8.17
N SER A 48 -5.35 15.98 7.53
CA SER A 48 -4.07 15.55 8.11
C SER A 48 -3.55 16.39 9.29
N LYS A 49 -3.97 17.66 9.38
CA LYS A 49 -3.53 18.55 10.48
C LYS A 49 -4.35 18.41 11.78
N ALA A 50 -5.52 17.75 11.71
CA ALA A 50 -6.47 17.74 12.82
C ALA A 50 -6.34 16.57 13.80
N THR A 51 -5.58 15.52 13.48
CA THR A 51 -5.60 14.26 14.28
C THR A 51 -4.31 13.93 15.02
N GLY A 52 -3.26 14.76 14.96
CA GLY A 52 -2.12 14.75 15.91
C GLY A 52 -1.28 13.47 16.03
N GLY A 53 -1.26 12.60 15.03
CA GLY A 53 -0.43 11.41 15.02
C GLY A 53 0.64 11.45 13.92
N GLU A 54 1.86 11.00 14.21
CA GLU A 54 2.99 10.99 13.25
C GLU A 54 2.73 10.20 11.95
N LYS A 55 1.71 9.33 11.95
CA LYS A 55 1.29 8.54 10.76
C LYS A 55 0.17 9.22 9.93
N THR A 56 -0.47 10.24 10.47
CA THR A 56 -1.69 10.84 9.91
C THR A 56 -1.43 11.66 8.63
N GLY A 57 -0.25 12.23 8.49
CA GLY A 57 0.13 12.98 7.28
C GLY A 57 0.27 12.08 6.04
N ARG A 58 0.72 10.84 6.22
CA ARG A 58 0.84 9.83 5.18
C ARG A 58 -0.55 9.37 4.69
N ASP A 59 -1.45 9.09 5.62
CA ASP A 59 -2.79 8.56 5.35
C ASP A 59 -3.68 9.58 4.62
N ALA A 60 -3.52 10.87 4.93
CA ALA A 60 -4.25 11.95 4.29
C ALA A 60 -3.76 12.27 2.87
N ALA A 61 -2.46 12.14 2.61
CA ALA A 61 -1.90 12.34 1.27
C ALA A 61 -2.41 11.27 0.29
N ILE A 62 -2.54 10.02 0.74
CA ILE A 62 -3.08 8.91 -0.06
C ILE A 62 -4.57 9.15 -0.37
N GLY A 63 -5.35 9.55 0.62
CA GLY A 63 -6.78 9.84 0.44
C GLY A 63 -7.06 10.99 -0.53
N ALA A 64 -6.20 12.01 -0.55
CA ALA A 64 -6.33 13.16 -1.44
C ALA A 64 -5.99 12.83 -2.89
N ALA A 65 -4.99 11.99 -3.12
CA ALA A 65 -4.53 11.64 -4.47
C ALA A 65 -5.46 10.63 -5.17
N LEU A 66 -6.12 9.74 -4.42
CA LEU A 66 -6.86 8.60 -4.96
C LEU A 66 -8.39 8.71 -4.79
N GLY A 67 -8.86 9.73 -4.10
CA GLY A 67 -10.25 9.78 -3.63
C GLY A 67 -10.45 8.98 -2.33
N ALA A 68 -11.35 9.47 -1.45
CA ALA A 68 -11.50 8.97 -0.08
C ALA A 68 -11.78 7.45 0.00
N GLY A 69 -12.55 6.89 -0.93
CA GLY A 69 -12.89 5.46 -0.94
C GLY A 69 -11.70 4.55 -1.26
N VAL A 70 -10.92 4.90 -2.27
CA VAL A 70 -9.75 4.13 -2.70
C VAL A 70 -8.64 4.23 -1.67
N GLY A 71 -8.37 5.45 -1.14
CA GLY A 71 -7.37 5.64 -0.09
C GLY A 71 -7.65 4.79 1.15
N TYR A 72 -8.88 4.79 1.64
CA TYR A 72 -9.30 3.97 2.79
C TYR A 72 -9.16 2.47 2.51
N TYR A 73 -9.55 2.03 1.30
CA TYR A 73 -9.41 0.63 0.88
C TYR A 73 -7.96 0.16 0.89
N MET A 74 -7.04 0.96 0.31
CA MET A 74 -5.62 0.66 0.27
C MET A 74 -4.96 0.71 1.65
N GLU A 75 -5.33 1.70 2.48
CA GLU A 75 -4.84 1.79 3.85
C GLU A 75 -5.21 0.55 4.68
N ARG A 76 -6.46 0.10 4.58
CA ARG A 76 -6.89 -1.11 5.29
C ARG A 76 -6.16 -2.35 4.79
N GLN A 77 -5.97 -2.49 3.48
CA GLN A 77 -5.19 -3.57 2.91
C GLN A 77 -3.74 -3.54 3.38
N ALA A 78 -3.09 -2.36 3.39
CA ALA A 78 -1.72 -2.19 3.86
C ALA A 78 -1.58 -2.59 5.33
N LYS A 79 -2.42 -2.07 6.21
CA LYS A 79 -2.41 -2.41 7.64
C LYS A 79 -2.60 -3.91 7.90
N GLN A 80 -3.48 -4.56 7.16
CA GLN A 80 -3.69 -6.00 7.26
C GLN A 80 -2.45 -6.77 6.83
N LEU A 81 -1.81 -6.37 5.72
CA LEU A 81 -0.56 -6.99 5.26
C LEU A 81 0.58 -6.74 6.23
N GLU A 82 0.77 -5.53 6.75
CA GLU A 82 1.77 -5.23 7.78
C GLU A 82 1.63 -6.17 9.00
N GLN A 83 0.41 -6.36 9.50
CA GLN A 83 0.13 -7.25 10.62
C GLN A 83 0.40 -8.73 10.29
N GLN A 84 -0.01 -9.19 9.11
CA GLN A 84 0.14 -10.59 8.71
C GLN A 84 1.58 -10.97 8.35
N MET A 85 2.37 -10.00 7.85
CA MET A 85 3.76 -10.19 7.45
C MET A 85 4.73 -9.95 8.60
N ALA A 86 4.28 -9.42 9.74
CA ALA A 86 5.13 -9.21 10.91
C ALA A 86 5.83 -10.51 11.33
N GLY A 87 7.16 -10.45 11.51
CA GLY A 87 8.00 -11.60 11.89
C GLY A 87 8.25 -12.62 10.78
N THR A 88 7.74 -12.43 9.57
CA THR A 88 7.97 -13.37 8.45
C THR A 88 9.23 -13.04 7.63
N GLY A 89 9.87 -11.90 7.87
CA GLY A 89 10.99 -11.39 7.07
C GLY A 89 10.56 -10.64 5.80
N VAL A 90 9.27 -10.52 5.52
CA VAL A 90 8.73 -9.68 4.44
C VAL A 90 8.59 -8.24 4.92
N THR A 91 9.14 -7.30 4.16
CA THR A 91 8.92 -5.87 4.39
C THR A 91 7.67 -5.42 3.64
N VAL A 92 6.83 -4.62 4.28
CA VAL A 92 5.61 -4.05 3.69
C VAL A 92 5.69 -2.54 3.84
N GLU A 93 5.56 -1.82 2.73
CA GLU A 93 5.57 -0.36 2.70
C GLU A 93 4.45 0.15 1.81
N GLN A 94 3.73 1.18 2.27
CA GLN A 94 2.76 1.86 1.45
C GLN A 94 3.34 3.15 0.88
N ASN A 95 3.28 3.30 -0.45
CA ASN A 95 3.71 4.52 -1.12
C ASN A 95 2.71 5.66 -0.83
N PRO A 96 3.14 6.76 -0.19
CA PRO A 96 2.23 7.82 0.23
C PRO A 96 1.66 8.65 -0.93
N THR A 97 2.26 8.57 -2.12
CA THR A 97 1.83 9.34 -3.29
C THR A 97 0.87 8.55 -4.16
N THR A 98 1.17 7.26 -4.42
CA THR A 98 0.37 6.41 -5.31
C THR A 98 -0.63 5.53 -4.56
N GLY A 99 -0.46 5.38 -3.25
CA GLY A 99 -1.23 4.45 -2.43
C GLY A 99 -0.91 2.97 -2.67
N ASN A 100 0.01 2.67 -3.60
CA ASN A 100 0.44 1.29 -3.85
C ASN A 100 1.09 0.71 -2.60
N ILE A 101 1.03 -0.62 -2.47
CA ILE A 101 1.66 -1.33 -1.37
C ILE A 101 2.79 -2.17 -1.96
N ASP A 102 4.00 -1.92 -1.51
CA ASP A 102 5.19 -2.63 -1.93
C ASP A 102 5.58 -3.66 -0.87
N LEU A 103 5.77 -4.91 -1.30
CA LEU A 103 6.24 -6.00 -0.46
C LEU A 103 7.59 -6.48 -1.00
N VAL A 104 8.58 -6.60 -0.12
CA VAL A 104 9.88 -7.17 -0.46
C VAL A 104 10.04 -8.51 0.25
N MET A 105 10.21 -9.56 -0.54
CA MET A 105 10.42 -10.94 -0.09
C MET A 105 11.87 -11.35 -0.32
N PRO A 106 12.71 -11.45 0.74
CA PRO A 106 14.09 -11.90 0.61
C PRO A 106 14.18 -13.32 0.02
N GLY A 107 15.05 -13.51 -0.96
CA GLY A 107 15.15 -14.78 -1.70
C GLY A 107 15.55 -15.96 -0.83
N ASN A 108 16.38 -15.74 0.18
CA ASN A 108 16.86 -16.82 1.07
C ASN A 108 15.78 -17.43 1.98
N ILE A 109 14.68 -16.73 2.23
CA ILE A 109 13.54 -17.28 2.99
C ILE A 109 12.43 -17.77 2.07
N THR A 110 12.35 -17.19 0.87
CA THR A 110 11.27 -17.47 -0.09
C THR A 110 11.54 -18.73 -0.90
N PHE A 111 12.80 -18.98 -1.26
CA PHE A 111 13.18 -20.08 -2.15
C PHE A 111 14.22 -21.01 -1.52
N ALA A 112 14.34 -22.21 -2.07
CA ALA A 112 15.49 -23.08 -1.85
C ALA A 112 16.76 -22.42 -2.44
N PHE A 113 17.93 -22.89 -1.98
CA PHE A 113 19.21 -22.37 -2.44
C PHE A 113 19.38 -22.57 -3.96
N ASP A 114 19.75 -21.52 -4.66
CA ASP A 114 19.97 -21.46 -6.11
C ASP A 114 18.82 -22.05 -6.95
N ASP A 115 17.57 -21.91 -6.47
CA ASP A 115 16.37 -22.49 -7.06
C ASP A 115 15.24 -21.45 -7.10
N ALA A 116 14.21 -21.76 -7.87
CA ALA A 116 12.92 -21.05 -7.91
C ALA A 116 11.82 -21.81 -7.16
N THR A 117 12.13 -22.94 -6.52
CA THR A 117 11.19 -23.72 -5.73
C THR A 117 10.87 -22.99 -4.42
N LEU A 118 9.58 -22.74 -4.18
CA LEU A 118 9.12 -22.07 -2.95
C LEU A 118 9.41 -22.91 -1.71
N SER A 119 10.05 -22.30 -0.73
CA SER A 119 10.31 -22.90 0.57
C SER A 119 9.00 -23.30 1.25
N SER A 120 8.96 -24.50 1.81
CA SER A 120 7.78 -24.99 2.54
C SER A 120 7.43 -24.13 3.75
N SER A 121 8.45 -23.55 4.41
CA SER A 121 8.27 -22.65 5.55
C SER A 121 7.70 -21.30 5.15
N PHE A 122 7.84 -20.88 3.88
CA PHE A 122 7.35 -19.60 3.40
C PHE A 122 5.93 -19.67 2.81
N LYS A 123 5.47 -20.86 2.40
CA LYS A 123 4.11 -21.06 1.84
C LYS A 123 2.99 -20.52 2.72
N PRO A 124 3.00 -20.68 4.07
CA PRO A 124 1.98 -20.05 4.93
C PRO A 124 1.95 -18.53 4.86
N THR A 125 3.08 -17.87 4.59
CA THR A 125 3.14 -16.41 4.36
C THR A 125 2.45 -16.04 3.06
N LEU A 126 2.68 -16.81 2.00
CA LEU A 126 1.98 -16.62 0.72
C LEU A 126 0.48 -16.94 0.80
N ASP A 127 0.07 -17.88 1.66
CA ASP A 127 -1.36 -18.17 1.92
C ASP A 127 -2.06 -16.94 2.53
N LYS A 128 -1.44 -16.28 3.49
CA LYS A 128 -1.96 -15.04 4.09
C LYS A 128 -2.05 -13.91 3.05
N LEU A 129 -1.03 -13.77 2.21
CA LEU A 129 -1.04 -12.79 1.12
C LEU A 129 -2.18 -13.08 0.14
N ALA A 130 -2.35 -14.33 -0.30
CA ALA A 130 -3.42 -14.72 -1.21
C ALA A 130 -4.79 -14.45 -0.59
N ALA A 131 -5.00 -14.77 0.69
CA ALA A 131 -6.25 -14.48 1.39
C ALA A 131 -6.56 -12.97 1.39
N THR A 132 -5.56 -12.14 1.68
CA THR A 132 -5.72 -10.67 1.62
C THR A 132 -6.00 -10.19 0.20
N MET A 133 -5.30 -10.70 -0.81
CA MET A 133 -5.56 -10.36 -2.22
C MET A 133 -6.97 -10.77 -2.67
N ASN A 134 -7.50 -11.86 -2.16
CA ASN A 134 -8.88 -12.31 -2.46
C ASN A 134 -9.91 -11.44 -1.74
N GLN A 135 -9.66 -11.04 -0.50
CA GLN A 135 -10.51 -10.10 0.25
C GLN A 135 -10.55 -8.72 -0.41
N TYR A 136 -9.38 -8.22 -0.84
CA TYR A 136 -9.23 -6.94 -1.56
C TYR A 136 -9.15 -7.19 -3.07
N ASN A 137 -10.28 -7.59 -3.66
CA ASN A 137 -10.34 -8.11 -5.03
C ASN A 137 -10.26 -7.04 -6.14
N LYS A 138 -10.22 -5.75 -5.80
CA LYS A 138 -10.12 -4.65 -6.77
C LYS A 138 -8.68 -4.28 -7.12
N THR A 139 -7.68 -4.73 -6.35
CA THR A 139 -6.27 -4.46 -6.61
C THR A 139 -5.66 -5.47 -7.58
N THR A 140 -4.62 -5.06 -8.29
CA THR A 140 -3.75 -5.93 -9.09
C THR A 140 -2.38 -6.01 -8.45
N VAL A 141 -1.56 -6.98 -8.83
CA VAL A 141 -0.21 -7.14 -8.32
C VAL A 141 0.79 -7.33 -9.45
N ASN A 142 1.88 -6.57 -9.40
CA ASN A 142 3.07 -6.80 -10.21
C ASN A 142 4.08 -7.57 -9.37
N ILE A 143 4.59 -8.68 -9.89
CA ILE A 143 5.58 -9.54 -9.22
C ILE A 143 6.87 -9.44 -10.00
N ALA A 144 7.91 -8.89 -9.37
CA ALA A 144 9.21 -8.65 -9.98
C ALA A 144 10.29 -9.52 -9.34
N GLY A 145 10.98 -10.32 -10.17
CA GLY A 145 12.11 -11.12 -9.71
C GLY A 145 13.44 -10.42 -9.92
N HIS A 146 14.35 -10.58 -8.95
CA HIS A 146 15.70 -10.00 -8.94
C HIS A 146 16.73 -11.02 -8.49
N THR A 147 17.96 -10.86 -8.99
CA THR A 147 19.15 -11.63 -8.57
C THR A 147 20.26 -10.67 -8.11
N ASP A 148 21.31 -11.21 -7.55
CA ASP A 148 22.58 -10.51 -7.46
C ASP A 148 23.35 -10.59 -8.81
N SER A 149 24.55 -10.01 -8.87
CA SER A 149 25.39 -9.96 -10.08
C SER A 149 26.29 -11.18 -10.27
N ARG A 150 26.14 -12.27 -9.51
CA ARG A 150 26.93 -13.49 -9.69
C ARG A 150 26.32 -14.35 -10.80
N GLY A 151 27.16 -14.76 -11.74
CA GLY A 151 26.76 -15.59 -12.88
C GLY A 151 26.55 -14.79 -14.16
N ALA A 152 26.11 -15.48 -15.21
CA ALA A 152 25.80 -14.83 -16.47
C ALA A 152 24.47 -14.05 -16.40
N ALA A 153 24.41 -12.86 -17.02
CA ALA A 153 23.21 -12.04 -17.02
C ALA A 153 21.98 -12.77 -17.61
N SER A 154 22.19 -13.62 -18.63
CA SER A 154 21.11 -14.43 -19.21
C SER A 154 20.57 -15.49 -18.22
N TYR A 155 21.45 -16.12 -17.43
CA TYR A 155 21.06 -17.03 -16.36
C TYR A 155 20.26 -16.29 -15.28
N ASN A 156 20.78 -15.16 -14.82
CA ASN A 156 20.12 -14.32 -13.82
C ASN A 156 18.74 -13.84 -14.26
N MET A 157 18.59 -13.49 -15.54
CA MET A 157 17.30 -13.13 -16.13
C MET A 157 16.32 -14.33 -16.08
N GLY A 158 16.76 -15.53 -16.45
CA GLY A 158 15.97 -16.76 -16.36
C GLY A 158 15.56 -17.06 -14.93
N LEU A 159 16.51 -17.11 -13.99
CA LEU A 159 16.26 -17.41 -12.57
C LEU A 159 15.28 -16.41 -11.93
N SER A 160 15.45 -15.11 -12.21
CA SER A 160 14.55 -14.08 -11.69
C SER A 160 13.13 -14.25 -12.21
N LYS A 161 12.99 -14.62 -13.50
CA LYS A 161 11.70 -14.92 -14.13
C LYS A 161 11.02 -16.12 -13.47
N ASP A 162 11.75 -17.22 -13.30
CA ASP A 162 11.21 -18.45 -12.72
C ASP A 162 10.78 -18.25 -11.26
N ARG A 163 11.52 -17.46 -10.47
CA ARG A 163 11.16 -17.09 -9.11
C ARG A 163 9.88 -16.28 -9.05
N ALA A 164 9.75 -15.29 -9.93
CA ALA A 164 8.54 -14.47 -9.98
C ALA A 164 7.31 -15.29 -10.42
N TYR A 165 7.48 -16.20 -11.38
CA TYR A 165 6.41 -17.13 -11.78
C TYR A 165 6.04 -18.13 -10.68
N SER A 166 6.99 -18.60 -9.89
CA SER A 166 6.69 -19.51 -8.77
C SER A 166 5.77 -18.85 -7.75
N VAL A 167 6.01 -17.57 -7.42
CA VAL A 167 5.12 -16.80 -6.56
C VAL A 167 3.76 -16.58 -7.24
N ALA A 168 3.74 -16.14 -8.50
CA ALA A 168 2.51 -15.88 -9.25
C ALA A 168 1.62 -17.12 -9.35
N ASN A 169 2.20 -18.26 -9.71
CA ASN A 169 1.48 -19.53 -9.83
C ASN A 169 0.93 -19.99 -8.47
N TYR A 170 1.68 -19.77 -7.40
CA TYR A 170 1.22 -20.11 -6.06
C TYR A 170 0.01 -19.25 -5.65
N LEU A 171 0.08 -17.92 -5.85
CA LEU A 171 -1.05 -17.03 -5.56
C LEU A 171 -2.27 -17.38 -6.41
N SER A 172 -2.07 -17.69 -7.70
CA SER A 172 -3.16 -18.12 -8.59
C SER A 172 -3.78 -19.42 -8.12
N ALA A 173 -2.99 -20.40 -7.70
CA ALA A 173 -3.47 -21.66 -7.13
C ALA A 173 -4.25 -21.48 -5.81
N ARG A 174 -4.07 -20.33 -5.13
CA ARG A 174 -4.82 -19.90 -3.93
C ARG A 174 -6.00 -19.01 -4.25
N GLY A 175 -6.41 -18.91 -5.51
CA GLY A 175 -7.63 -18.22 -5.94
C GLY A 175 -7.46 -16.75 -6.34
N VAL A 176 -6.22 -16.22 -6.35
CA VAL A 176 -6.00 -14.88 -6.92
C VAL A 176 -6.15 -14.95 -8.44
N ALA A 177 -7.11 -14.22 -8.99
CA ALA A 177 -7.41 -14.27 -10.42
C ALA A 177 -6.19 -13.89 -11.27
N SER A 178 -5.85 -14.71 -12.28
CA SER A 178 -4.63 -14.54 -13.08
C SER A 178 -4.56 -13.21 -13.83
N ASN A 179 -5.71 -12.65 -14.21
CA ASN A 179 -5.78 -11.32 -14.85
C ASN A 179 -5.42 -10.15 -13.90
N ARG A 180 -5.28 -10.43 -12.60
CA ARG A 180 -4.80 -9.47 -11.59
C ARG A 180 -3.31 -9.59 -11.32
N ILE A 181 -2.63 -10.58 -11.87
CA ILE A 181 -1.22 -10.86 -11.63
C ILE A 181 -0.42 -10.53 -12.89
N ASN A 182 0.57 -9.66 -12.75
CA ASN A 182 1.55 -9.37 -13.79
C ASN A 182 2.94 -9.78 -13.31
N VAL A 183 3.75 -10.40 -14.18
CA VAL A 183 5.09 -10.90 -13.84
C VAL A 183 6.14 -10.19 -14.67
N VAL A 184 7.19 -9.72 -14.00
CA VAL A 184 8.35 -9.08 -14.62
C VAL A 184 9.63 -9.68 -14.08
N ALA A 185 10.66 -9.81 -14.93
CA ALA A 185 11.98 -10.25 -14.54
C ALA A 185 13.00 -9.14 -14.79
N TYR A 186 13.86 -8.90 -13.83
CA TYR A 186 14.92 -7.90 -13.94
C TYR A 186 16.32 -8.49 -13.85
N GLY A 187 16.46 -9.78 -13.48
CA GLY A 187 17.77 -10.34 -13.22
C GLY A 187 18.56 -9.50 -12.24
N GLU A 188 19.79 -9.17 -12.60
CA GLU A 188 20.71 -8.31 -11.82
C GLU A 188 20.58 -6.81 -12.12
N SER A 189 19.75 -6.41 -13.08
CA SER A 189 19.76 -5.05 -13.63
C SER A 189 19.21 -3.97 -12.70
N ARG A 190 18.54 -4.35 -11.60
CA ARG A 190 17.95 -3.42 -10.62
C ARG A 190 18.40 -3.75 -9.20
N PRO A 191 19.67 -3.51 -8.84
CA PRO A 191 20.16 -3.74 -7.48
C PRO A 191 19.61 -2.67 -6.52
N ILE A 192 19.34 -3.06 -5.27
CA ILE A 192 18.99 -2.15 -4.17
C ILE A 192 20.15 -1.97 -3.17
N ALA A 193 21.19 -2.78 -3.30
CA ALA A 193 22.42 -2.71 -2.50
C ALA A 193 23.64 -3.03 -3.35
N THR A 194 24.84 -2.74 -2.82
CA THR A 194 26.08 -3.11 -3.53
C THR A 194 26.21 -4.62 -3.72
N ASN A 195 26.69 -5.04 -4.88
CA ASN A 195 27.01 -6.44 -5.15
C ASN A 195 28.41 -6.86 -4.64
N ASP A 196 29.20 -5.94 -4.09
CA ASP A 196 30.58 -6.20 -3.62
C ASP A 196 30.59 -7.03 -2.34
N THR A 197 29.56 -6.87 -1.48
CA THR A 197 29.44 -7.58 -0.22
C THR A 197 28.41 -8.69 -0.26
N ASP A 198 28.61 -9.77 0.54
CA ASP A 198 27.62 -10.84 0.65
C ASP A 198 26.28 -10.37 1.18
N TYR A 199 26.29 -9.42 2.11
CA TYR A 199 25.09 -8.80 2.64
C TYR A 199 24.31 -8.04 1.56
N GLY A 200 24.96 -7.21 0.77
CA GLY A 200 24.30 -6.50 -0.32
C GLY A 200 23.76 -7.43 -1.41
N ARG A 201 24.53 -8.46 -1.78
CA ARG A 201 24.05 -9.52 -2.70
C ARG A 201 22.80 -10.22 -2.16
N GLN A 202 22.76 -10.50 -0.86
CA GLN A 202 21.58 -11.10 -0.23
C GLN A 202 20.34 -10.22 -0.36
N GLN A 203 20.48 -8.92 -0.22
CA GLN A 203 19.38 -7.95 -0.42
C GLN A 203 18.92 -7.90 -1.88
N ASN A 204 19.87 -8.01 -2.83
CA ASN A 204 19.55 -8.00 -4.25
C ASN A 204 18.77 -9.26 -4.68
N ARG A 205 19.04 -10.42 -4.08
CA ARG A 205 18.27 -11.65 -4.31
C ARG A 205 16.91 -11.57 -3.63
N ARG A 206 15.90 -11.09 -4.33
CA ARG A 206 14.55 -10.84 -3.79
C ARG A 206 13.47 -11.00 -4.84
N VAL A 207 12.23 -11.08 -4.38
CA VAL A 207 11.04 -10.86 -5.19
C VAL A 207 10.30 -9.67 -4.59
N GLU A 208 9.97 -8.71 -5.43
CA GLU A 208 9.15 -7.55 -5.08
C GLU A 208 7.72 -7.76 -5.60
N LEU A 209 6.74 -7.39 -4.77
CA LEU A 209 5.35 -7.32 -5.19
C LEU A 209 4.84 -5.91 -4.98
N THR A 210 4.35 -5.30 -6.05
CA THR A 210 3.65 -4.02 -5.97
C THR A 210 2.16 -4.25 -6.16
N ILE A 211 1.39 -4.08 -5.09
CA ILE A 211 -0.07 -4.11 -5.14
C ILE A 211 -0.55 -2.73 -5.58
N ASN A 212 -1.15 -2.67 -6.76
CA ASN A 212 -1.55 -1.41 -7.36
C ASN A 212 -2.92 -0.98 -6.85
N SER A 213 -3.02 0.31 -6.57
CA SER A 213 -4.26 0.98 -6.23
C SER A 213 -5.26 0.88 -7.38
N PRO A 214 -6.52 0.51 -7.12
CA PRO A 214 -7.56 0.48 -8.15
C PRO A 214 -7.99 1.91 -8.51
N GLN A 215 -8.58 2.09 -9.69
CA GLN A 215 -9.14 3.38 -10.11
C GLN A 215 -10.43 3.72 -9.33
N SER A 216 -11.18 2.72 -8.90
CA SER A 216 -12.38 2.86 -8.08
C SER A 216 -12.63 1.62 -7.24
N VAL A 217 -13.39 1.74 -6.16
CA VAL A 217 -13.77 0.64 -5.25
C VAL A 217 -15.28 0.45 -5.14
N ASN A 218 -16.04 1.07 -6.06
CA ASN A 218 -17.49 0.93 -6.15
C ASN A 218 -17.88 -0.44 -6.70
#